data_b8d694c1b07b2de16ae404fcca75be67
#
_entry.id   b8d694c1b07b2de16ae404fcca75be67
#
_cell.length_a   1.000
_cell.length_b   1.000
_cell.length_c   1.000
_cell.angle_alpha   90.00
_cell.angle_beta   90.00
_cell.angle_gamma   90.00
#
_symmetry.space_group_name_H-M   'P 1'
#
loop_
_entity.id
_entity.type
_entity.pdbx_description
1 polymer ?
#
loop_
_entity_poly.entity_id
_entity_poly.type
_entity_poly.pdbx_seq_one_letter_code
_entity_poly.pdbx_strand_id
1 'polypeptide(L)'
;MPQMQEVTLATIERGAAVELFARELAKVTDNITDLMTGEGKRKIVLTFTFAPSMDRTSAQVEIKAESKLAPVAPHPAMVYIGKKNGRLGAFEADANQMDMFDGETGEVISAPNVTTFNQKEVM
;
A
#
# COMPACT_ATOMS: atom_id res chain seq x y z
N MET A 1 -33.70 30.83 17.42
CA MET A 1 -33.40 30.42 16.07
C MET A 1 -31.94 30.49 15.81
N PRO A 2 -31.37 29.45 15.31
CA PRO A 2 -29.97 29.54 14.94
C PRO A 2 -29.80 30.47 13.75
N GLN A 3 -28.69 31.15 13.73
CA GLN A 3 -28.36 31.97 12.59
C GLN A 3 -27.93 31.11 11.43
N MET A 4 -28.37 31.49 10.24
CA MET A 4 -27.96 30.80 9.04
C MET A 4 -26.72 31.47 8.49
N GLN A 5 -25.72 30.69 8.18
CA GLN A 5 -24.51 31.17 7.58
C GLN A 5 -24.28 30.49 6.28
N GLU A 6 -23.73 31.22 5.35
CA GLU A 6 -23.42 30.61 4.06
C GLU A 6 -22.28 29.60 4.22
N VAL A 7 -22.41 28.50 3.58
CA VAL A 7 -21.44 27.41 3.67
C VAL A 7 -20.27 27.70 2.77
N THR A 8 -19.06 27.53 3.29
CA THR A 8 -17.86 27.58 2.48
C THR A 8 -17.05 26.31 2.74
N LEU A 9 -16.06 26.09 1.92
CA LEU A 9 -15.18 24.93 2.11
C LEU A 9 -14.56 24.97 3.51
N ALA A 10 -14.24 26.14 4.00
CA ALA A 10 -13.58 26.26 5.31
C ALA A 10 -14.53 26.04 6.47
N THR A 11 -15.81 26.33 6.29
CA THR A 11 -16.75 26.31 7.42
C THR A 11 -17.70 25.12 7.43
N ILE A 12 -17.81 24.39 6.31
CA ILE A 12 -18.78 23.31 6.23
C ILE A 12 -18.53 22.29 7.34
N GLU A 13 -19.62 21.88 7.98
CA GLU A 13 -19.56 20.95 9.10
C GLU A 13 -18.54 21.37 10.14
N ARG A 14 -18.56 22.66 10.48
CA ARG A 14 -17.69 23.21 11.53
C ARG A 14 -16.21 22.97 11.23
N GLY A 15 -15.84 23.04 9.97
CA GLY A 15 -14.46 22.89 9.60
C GLY A 15 -14.03 21.45 9.35
N ALA A 16 -14.98 20.55 9.23
CA ALA A 16 -14.64 19.13 9.03
C ALA A 16 -13.81 18.89 7.78
N ALA A 17 -14.11 19.62 6.70
CA ALA A 17 -13.36 19.43 5.45
C ALA A 17 -11.91 19.84 5.63
N VAL A 18 -11.68 20.93 6.37
CA VAL A 18 -10.32 21.39 6.64
C VAL A 18 -9.56 20.37 7.46
N GLU A 19 -10.22 19.81 8.48
CA GLU A 19 -9.57 18.80 9.32
C GLU A 19 -9.26 17.53 8.55
N LEU A 20 -10.20 17.10 7.71
CA LEU A 20 -9.97 15.90 6.92
C LEU A 20 -8.82 16.11 5.95
N PHE A 21 -8.77 17.29 5.33
CA PHE A 21 -7.67 17.57 4.43
C PHE A 21 -6.34 17.56 5.19
N ALA A 22 -6.28 18.19 6.35
CA ALA A 22 -5.04 18.22 7.12
C ALA A 22 -4.58 16.83 7.50
N ARG A 23 -5.53 15.96 7.82
CA ARG A 23 -5.21 14.59 8.19
C ARG A 23 -4.63 13.83 7.00
N GLU A 24 -5.25 13.99 5.83
CA GLU A 24 -4.75 13.31 4.63
C GLU A 24 -3.43 13.93 4.17
N LEU A 25 -3.27 15.24 4.35
CA LEU A 25 -2.02 15.89 3.98
C LEU A 25 -0.86 15.35 4.81
N ALA A 26 -1.09 15.08 6.09
CA ALA A 26 -0.04 14.49 6.92
C ALA A 26 0.39 13.14 6.37
N LYS A 27 -0.57 12.32 5.93
CA LYS A 27 -0.23 11.04 5.33
C LYS A 27 0.57 11.20 4.05
N VAL A 28 0.19 12.15 3.22
CA VAL A 28 0.90 12.40 1.97
C VAL A 28 2.32 12.88 2.26
N THR A 29 2.48 13.77 3.23
CA THR A 29 3.78 14.29 3.58
C THR A 29 4.70 13.18 4.09
N ASP A 30 4.18 12.33 4.97
CA ASP A 30 4.94 11.21 5.47
C ASP A 30 5.34 10.27 4.33
N ASN A 31 4.43 10.05 3.40
CA ASN A 31 4.71 9.17 2.27
C ASN A 31 5.77 9.74 1.35
N ILE A 32 5.72 11.07 1.12
CA ILE A 32 6.70 11.71 0.26
C ILE A 32 8.11 11.61 0.84
N THR A 33 8.21 11.73 2.16
CA THR A 33 9.53 11.71 2.80
C THR A 33 10.04 10.32 3.10
N ASP A 34 9.21 9.30 2.88
CA ASP A 34 9.60 7.92 3.12
C ASP A 34 10.38 7.42 1.91
N LEU A 35 11.68 7.25 2.08
CA LEU A 35 12.55 6.86 0.98
C LEU A 35 12.31 5.44 0.49
N MET A 36 11.52 4.67 1.20
CA MET A 36 11.16 3.33 0.73
C MET A 36 10.04 3.35 -0.30
N THR A 37 9.40 4.50 -0.51
CA THR A 37 8.34 4.61 -1.49
C THR A 37 8.89 5.16 -2.80
N GLY A 38 8.13 4.94 -3.87
CA GLY A 38 8.55 5.42 -5.17
C GLY A 38 8.36 6.92 -5.33
N GLU A 39 8.70 7.40 -6.50
CA GLU A 39 8.66 8.82 -6.80
C GLU A 39 7.38 9.27 -7.48
N GLY A 40 6.36 8.48 -7.48
CA GLY A 40 5.13 8.82 -8.17
C GLY A 40 4.41 9.99 -7.54
N LYS A 41 3.38 10.43 -8.22
CA LYS A 41 2.54 11.50 -7.73
C LYS A 41 1.64 10.98 -6.61
N ARG A 42 1.37 11.85 -5.65
CA ARG A 42 0.42 11.56 -4.59
C ARG A 42 -0.79 12.47 -4.79
N LYS A 43 -1.94 12.03 -4.30
CA LYS A 43 -3.18 12.76 -4.57
C LYS A 43 -4.08 12.71 -3.35
N ILE A 44 -4.75 13.83 -3.06
CA ILE A 44 -5.78 13.89 -2.04
C ILE A 44 -7.09 14.19 -2.74
N VAL A 45 -8.14 13.43 -2.42
CA VAL A 45 -9.45 13.63 -3.02
C VAL A 45 -10.44 13.90 -1.89
N LEU A 46 -11.13 15.02 -1.99
CA LEU A 46 -12.24 15.32 -1.09
C LEU A 46 -13.53 15.14 -1.89
N THR A 47 -14.46 14.41 -1.32
CA THR A 47 -15.73 14.15 -1.98
C THR A 47 -16.84 14.64 -1.08
N PHE A 48 -17.73 15.46 -1.64
CA PHE A 48 -18.88 15.97 -0.94
C PHE A 48 -20.11 15.41 -1.64
N THR A 49 -20.91 14.64 -0.92
CA THR A 49 -22.09 14.02 -1.49
C THR A 49 -23.31 14.64 -0.84
N PHE A 50 -24.22 15.17 -1.67
CA PHE A 50 -25.41 15.87 -1.20
C PHE A 50 -26.63 15.03 -1.50
N ALA A 51 -27.39 14.69 -0.46
CA ALA A 51 -28.64 13.97 -0.62
C ALA A 51 -29.78 14.92 -0.27
N PRO A 52 -30.54 15.36 -1.25
CA PRO A 52 -31.60 16.35 -0.99
C PRO A 52 -32.78 15.74 -0.27
N SER A 53 -33.49 16.59 0.47
CA SER A 53 -34.75 16.20 1.07
C SER A 53 -35.82 16.07 0.00
N MET A 54 -36.97 15.51 0.36
CA MET A 54 -38.02 15.29 -0.60
C MET A 54 -38.55 16.60 -1.17
N ASP A 55 -38.66 17.64 -0.35
CA ASP A 55 -39.15 18.93 -0.83
C ASP A 55 -38.02 19.81 -1.35
N ARG A 56 -36.79 19.32 -1.31
CA ARG A 56 -35.62 19.99 -1.87
C ARG A 56 -35.29 21.33 -1.19
N THR A 57 -35.70 21.47 0.05
CA THR A 57 -35.34 22.67 0.82
C THR A 57 -34.12 22.45 1.69
N SER A 58 -33.66 21.22 1.79
CA SER A 58 -32.46 20.93 2.57
C SER A 58 -31.75 19.75 1.91
N ALA A 59 -30.53 19.50 2.33
CA ALA A 59 -29.77 18.36 1.85
C ALA A 59 -28.84 17.90 2.96
N GLN A 60 -28.68 16.61 3.04
CA GLN A 60 -27.70 16.03 3.91
C GLN A 60 -26.40 15.91 3.14
N VAL A 61 -25.29 16.30 3.75
CA VAL A 61 -24.02 16.25 3.07
C VAL A 61 -23.11 15.27 3.78
N GLU A 62 -22.42 14.45 3.00
CA GLU A 62 -21.37 13.58 3.50
C GLU A 62 -20.05 14.07 2.95
N ILE A 63 -19.04 14.12 3.81
CA ILE A 63 -17.73 14.58 3.40
C ILE A 63 -16.76 13.43 3.60
N LYS A 64 -16.02 13.11 2.55
CA LYS A 64 -15.08 12.00 2.57
C LYS A 64 -13.75 12.47 2.03
N ALA A 65 -12.68 12.07 2.68
CA ALA A 65 -11.34 12.39 2.22
C ALA A 65 -10.56 11.11 2.06
N GLU A 66 -9.81 11.02 0.98
CA GLU A 66 -8.90 9.89 0.77
C GLU A 66 -7.64 10.40 0.13
N SER A 67 -6.58 9.67 0.35
CA SER A 67 -5.33 9.99 -0.31
C SER A 67 -4.85 8.78 -1.08
N LYS A 68 -4.19 9.03 -2.20
CA LYS A 68 -3.54 8.00 -2.97
C LYS A 68 -2.05 8.20 -2.81
N LEU A 69 -1.42 7.23 -2.20
CA LEU A 69 -0.03 7.30 -1.81
C LEU A 69 0.80 6.45 -2.75
N ALA A 70 2.10 6.73 -2.80
CA ALA A 70 3.00 5.90 -3.56
C ALA A 70 3.31 4.65 -2.75
N PRO A 71 3.28 3.47 -3.38
CA PRO A 71 3.54 2.24 -2.64
C PRO A 71 5.02 2.09 -2.32
N VAL A 72 5.28 1.26 -1.34
CA VAL A 72 6.65 0.86 -1.03
C VAL A 72 7.18 0.10 -2.25
N ALA A 73 8.44 0.35 -2.58
CA ALA A 73 9.06 -0.31 -3.73
C ALA A 73 9.01 -1.82 -3.52
N PRO A 74 8.74 -2.57 -4.58
CA PRO A 74 8.65 -4.02 -4.43
C PRO A 74 10.01 -4.63 -4.14
N HIS A 75 9.99 -5.67 -3.34
CA HIS A 75 11.18 -6.43 -3.02
C HIS A 75 11.08 -7.75 -3.77
N PRO A 76 12.01 -8.04 -4.65
CA PRO A 76 11.98 -9.34 -5.31
C PRO A 76 12.37 -10.43 -4.32
N ALA A 77 11.71 -11.55 -4.43
CA ALA A 77 11.98 -12.69 -3.58
C ALA A 77 11.70 -13.96 -4.38
N MET A 78 12.38 -15.03 -4.01
CA MET A 78 12.17 -16.32 -4.66
C MET A 78 11.62 -17.27 -3.62
N VAL A 79 10.52 -17.91 -3.96
CA VAL A 79 9.99 -18.96 -3.10
C VAL A 79 9.91 -20.24 -3.93
N TYR A 80 10.03 -21.35 -3.25
CA TYR A 80 9.97 -22.65 -3.87
C TYR A 80 8.69 -23.33 -3.41
N ILE A 81 7.97 -23.89 -4.35
CA ILE A 81 6.70 -24.54 -4.05
C ILE A 81 6.94 -26.04 -3.97
N GLY A 82 6.54 -26.64 -2.90
CA GLY A 82 6.72 -28.07 -2.74
C GLY A 82 5.96 -28.59 -1.54
N LYS A 83 6.22 -29.84 -1.23
CA LYS A 83 5.56 -30.49 -0.12
C LYS A 83 6.55 -30.75 0.99
N LYS A 84 6.09 -30.56 2.21
CA LYS A 84 6.85 -30.91 3.38
C LYS A 84 5.90 -31.58 4.34
N ASN A 85 6.25 -32.76 4.78
CA ASN A 85 5.39 -33.56 5.67
C ASN A 85 4.02 -33.78 5.06
N GLY A 86 3.99 -33.98 3.74
CA GLY A 86 2.74 -34.24 3.05
C GLY A 86 1.89 -33.03 2.75
N ARG A 87 2.37 -31.84 3.09
CA ARG A 87 1.60 -30.62 2.90
C ARG A 87 2.28 -29.72 1.90
N LEU A 88 1.49 -29.20 0.99
CA LEU A 88 1.99 -28.27 0.00
C LEU A 88 2.21 -26.90 0.65
N GLY A 89 3.31 -26.26 0.32
CA GLY A 89 3.61 -24.96 0.87
C GLY A 89 4.66 -24.23 0.06
N ALA A 90 4.97 -23.03 0.50
CA ALA A 90 5.98 -22.20 -0.11
C ALA A 90 7.13 -22.04 0.86
N PHE A 91 8.34 -22.13 0.35
CA PHE A 91 9.52 -22.12 1.20
C PHE A 91 10.58 -21.21 0.61
N GLU A 92 11.39 -20.62 1.50
CA GLU A 92 12.55 -19.87 1.07
C GLU A 92 13.80 -20.63 1.45
N ALA A 93 14.81 -20.51 0.62
CA ALA A 93 16.07 -21.16 0.92
C ALA A 93 16.81 -20.36 1.99
N ASP A 94 17.37 -21.06 2.96
CA ASP A 94 18.22 -20.43 3.95
C ASP A 94 19.53 -20.09 3.29
N ALA A 95 20.01 -18.88 3.48
CA ALA A 95 21.25 -18.46 2.85
C ALA A 95 22.42 -19.35 3.23
N ASN A 96 22.45 -19.81 4.46
CA ASN A 96 23.53 -20.71 4.88
C ASN A 96 23.43 -22.06 4.20
N GLN A 97 22.22 -22.51 3.94
CA GLN A 97 22.06 -23.77 3.25
C GLN A 97 22.39 -23.67 1.80
N MET A 98 22.21 -22.53 1.21
CA MET A 98 22.51 -22.38 -0.19
C MET A 98 23.97 -22.60 -0.47
N ASP A 99 24.83 -22.17 0.40
CA ASP A 99 26.23 -22.38 0.19
C ASP A 99 26.60 -23.82 0.20
N MET A 100 25.91 -24.63 0.97
CA MET A 100 26.23 -25.98 1.03
C MET A 100 25.52 -26.81 0.06
N PHE A 101 24.58 -26.22 -0.61
CA PHE A 101 23.77 -26.97 -1.38
C PHE A 101 24.31 -27.51 -2.59
N ASP A 102 25.30 -27.01 -3.01
CA ASP A 102 25.70 -27.38 -4.11
C ASP A 102 25.92 -28.72 -4.25
N GLY A 103 25.58 -29.20 -4.59
CA GLY A 103 25.76 -30.35 -4.78
C GLY A 103 25.37 -31.42 -4.14
N GLU A 104 24.99 -31.53 -3.47
CA GLU A 104 24.80 -32.49 -2.83
C GLU A 104 23.64 -32.97 -2.78
N THR A 105 22.95 -32.87 -2.80
CA THR A 105 21.94 -33.35 -2.65
C THR A 105 21.01 -33.18 -3.28
N GLY A 106 21.04 -32.79 -3.76
CA GLY A 106 20.25 -32.56 -4.38
C GLY A 106 18.98 -32.50 -4.15
N GLU A 107 18.59 -32.43 -3.92
CA GLU A 107 17.51 -32.36 -3.76
C GLU A 107 17.09 -31.31 -3.85
N VAL A 108 17.33 -30.77 -4.21
CA VAL A 108 16.99 -29.77 -4.25
C VAL A 108 17.16 -29.07 -5.09
N ILE A 109 17.54 -28.90 -5.29
CA ILE A 109 17.88 -28.22 -5.70
C ILE A 109 18.06 -27.72 -6.51
N SER A 110 18.18 -27.65 -6.82
CA SER A 110 18.58 -27.14 -7.32
C SER A 110 18.76 -26.38 -8.01
N ALA A 111 18.98 -26.16 -8.15
CA ALA A 111 19.29 -25.47 -8.54
C ALA A 111 19.68 -24.88 -9.10
N PRO A 112 19.79 -24.61 -9.46
CA PRO A 112 20.35 -23.97 -9.75
C PRO A 112 20.69 -23.26 -9.81
N ASN A 113 20.43 -22.96 -10.12
CA ASN A 113 21.01 -22.37 -9.77
C ASN A 113 21.25 -21.69 -9.84
N VAL A 114 21.08 -21.54 -10.17
CA VAL A 114 21.57 -21.16 -9.77
C VAL A 114 21.87 -20.38 -9.84
N THR A 115 21.71 -20.15 -10.33
CA THR A 115 22.26 -19.75 -10.00
C THR A 115 22.47 -18.99 -10.03
N THR A 116 22.30 -18.85 -10.60
CA THR A 116 22.74 -18.55 -10.20
C THR A 116 23.02 -17.81 -10.17
N PHE A 117 22.70 -17.59 -10.89
CA PHE A 117 23.20 -17.26 -10.34
C PHE A 117 23.78 -16.87 -10.49
N ASN A 118 23.64 -16.94 -11.19
CA ASN A 118 24.29 -16.95 -10.77
C ASN A 118 24.80 -16.79 -10.80
N GLN A 119 24.65 -16.89 -11.24
CA GLN A 119 25.13 -17.16 -10.87
C GLN A 119 25.68 -17.14 -10.77
N LYS A 120 25.57 -17.28 -11.26
CA LYS A 120 26.00 -17.65 -10.82
C LYS A 120 26.20 -17.71 -10.80
N GLU A 121 25.99 -17.89 -11.42
CA GLU A 121 26.12 -18.32 -11.06
C GLU A 121 26.28 -18.44 -10.99
N VAL A 122 26.15 -18.56 -11.65
CA VAL A 122 26.29 -19.10 -11.21
C VAL A 122 26.53 -19.14 -11.08
N MET A 123 26.28 -19.13 -11.61
CA MET A 123 26.47 -19.65 -11.16
C MET A 123 26.57 -19.67 -10.87
#